data_58427f4262f667c1995959963b1ba927
#
_entry.id   58427f4262f667c1995959963b1ba927
#
_cell.length_a   1.000
_cell.length_b   1.000
_cell.length_c   1.000
_cell.angle_alpha   90.00
_cell.angle_beta   90.00
_cell.angle_gamma   90.00
#
_symmetry.space_group_name_H-M   'P 1'
#
loop_
_entity.id
_entity.type
_entity.pdbx_description
1 polymer ?
#
loop_
_entity_poly.entity_id
_entity_poly.type
_entity_poly.pdbx_seq_one_letter_code
_entity_poly.pdbx_strand_id
1 'polypeptide(L)'
;MSDKDMRKKVRLLKKSDPDEYNVNEQFLQFVAYYVESGNARQAWTQAGYSPKSAGTAMSRLRDNWRLVESMVKERIGAHVPMALTGIIELAQTAKQESIRLKAQQDILYRAGYDKPMEMVVTDKEAKDLKDDELQKELLMILNKNPVIDAEVEEE
;
A
#
# COMPACT_ATOMS: atom_id res chain seq x y z
N MET A 1 -8.96 -4.73 21.91
CA MET A 1 -7.61 -4.98 22.48
C MET A 1 -7.60 -4.50 23.91
N SER A 2 -7.04 -5.27 24.86
CA SER A 2 -7.03 -4.89 26.29
C SER A 2 -5.95 -3.82 26.56
N ASP A 3 -6.16 -2.99 27.59
CA ASP A 3 -5.20 -1.94 28.01
C ASP A 3 -3.82 -2.54 28.36
N LYS A 4 -3.81 -3.78 28.91
CA LYS A 4 -2.57 -4.54 29.19
C LYS A 4 -1.84 -4.93 27.90
N ASP A 5 -2.58 -5.29 26.83
CA ASP A 5 -1.98 -5.67 25.55
C ASP A 5 -1.36 -4.48 24.85
N MET A 6 -2.01 -3.29 24.95
CA MET A 6 -1.49 -2.04 24.45
C MET A 6 -0.17 -1.64 25.14
N ARG A 7 -0.12 -1.71 26.46
CA ARG A 7 1.11 -1.39 27.23
C ARG A 7 2.26 -2.36 26.93
N LYS A 8 1.95 -3.66 26.71
CA LYS A 8 2.94 -4.64 26.30
C LYS A 8 3.50 -4.35 24.91
N LYS A 9 2.62 -3.96 23.97
CA LYS A 9 2.98 -3.57 22.61
C LYS A 9 3.87 -2.32 22.58
N VAL A 10 3.52 -1.28 23.33
CA VAL A 10 4.33 -0.06 23.49
C VAL A 10 5.73 -0.35 24.05
N ARG A 11 5.85 -1.28 25.02
CA ARG A 11 7.16 -1.73 25.55
C ARG A 11 8.00 -2.46 24.50
N LEU A 12 7.37 -3.23 23.62
CA LEU A 12 8.08 -3.94 22.55
C LEU A 12 8.61 -2.97 21.50
N LEU A 13 7.82 -1.95 21.13
CA LEU A 13 8.24 -0.90 20.19
C LEU A 13 9.45 -0.12 20.71
N LYS A 14 9.47 0.26 22.01
CA LYS A 14 10.63 0.91 22.63
C LYS A 14 11.90 0.04 22.64
N LYS A 15 11.75 -1.28 22.63
CA LYS A 15 12.87 -2.22 22.67
C LYS A 15 13.48 -2.46 21.29
N SER A 16 12.71 -2.29 20.23
CA SER A 16 13.17 -2.52 18.86
C SER A 16 14.01 -1.38 18.31
N ASP A 17 13.73 -0.12 18.72
CA ASP A 17 14.52 1.04 18.30
C ASP A 17 14.36 2.23 19.29
N PRO A 18 15.15 2.25 20.38
CA PRO A 18 15.00 3.25 21.43
C PRO A 18 15.39 4.68 21.00
N ASP A 19 16.17 4.83 19.94
CA ASP A 19 16.73 6.12 19.50
C ASP A 19 15.95 6.78 18.34
N GLU A 20 15.09 6.03 17.64
CA GLU A 20 14.35 6.53 16.47
C GLU A 20 13.24 7.52 16.87
N TYR A 21 12.61 7.34 18.05
CA TYR A 21 11.51 8.19 18.51
C TYR A 21 11.75 8.65 19.93
N ASN A 22 12.26 9.87 20.09
CA ASN A 22 12.42 10.51 21.40
C ASN A 22 11.06 10.99 21.96
N VAL A 23 10.13 10.05 22.17
CA VAL A 23 8.79 10.30 22.69
C VAL A 23 8.56 9.52 23.98
N ASN A 24 7.79 10.12 24.89
CA ASN A 24 7.45 9.48 26.16
C ASN A 24 6.43 8.34 25.96
N GLU A 25 6.34 7.44 26.94
CA GLU A 25 5.44 6.28 26.91
C GLU A 25 3.97 6.68 26.78
N GLN A 26 3.56 7.79 27.39
CA GLN A 26 2.20 8.30 27.31
C GLN A 26 1.85 8.72 25.87
N PHE A 27 2.80 9.30 25.14
CA PHE A 27 2.58 9.68 23.75
C PHE A 27 2.48 8.44 22.84
N LEU A 28 3.30 7.43 23.09
CA LEU A 28 3.18 6.13 22.36
C LEU A 28 1.81 5.48 22.59
N GLN A 29 1.29 5.51 23.83
CA GLN A 29 -0.06 5.05 24.13
C GLN A 29 -1.13 5.87 23.39
N PHE A 30 -0.96 7.19 23.32
CA PHE A 30 -1.85 8.04 22.56
C PHE A 30 -1.88 7.67 21.07
N VAL A 31 -0.72 7.48 20.44
CA VAL A 31 -0.65 7.07 19.04
C VAL A 31 -1.29 5.70 18.84
N ALA A 32 -1.04 4.76 19.75
CA ALA A 32 -1.65 3.43 19.69
C ALA A 32 -3.19 3.48 19.75
N TYR A 33 -3.75 4.24 20.67
CA TYR A 33 -5.21 4.45 20.75
C TYR A 33 -5.76 5.18 19.52
N TYR A 34 -5.01 6.13 18.98
CA TYR A 34 -5.40 6.82 17.75
C TYR A 34 -5.47 5.88 16.56
N VAL A 35 -4.45 5.07 16.37
CA VAL A 35 -4.38 4.08 15.29
C VAL A 35 -5.53 3.04 15.41
N GLU A 36 -5.99 2.76 16.63
CA GLU A 36 -7.10 1.84 16.87
C GLU A 36 -8.47 2.48 16.59
N SER A 37 -8.70 3.69 17.10
CA SER A 37 -10.01 4.34 17.09
C SER A 37 -10.25 5.31 15.92
N GLY A 38 -9.19 5.83 15.30
CA GLY A 38 -9.25 6.92 14.33
C GLY A 38 -9.63 8.28 14.93
N ASN A 39 -9.88 8.36 16.26
CA ASN A 39 -10.34 9.56 16.94
C ASN A 39 -9.26 10.14 17.85
N ALA A 40 -8.57 11.18 17.36
CA ALA A 40 -7.46 11.78 18.08
C ALA A 40 -7.86 12.37 19.45
N ARG A 41 -9.05 12.97 19.57
CA ARG A 41 -9.51 13.56 20.84
C ARG A 41 -9.79 12.49 21.89
N GLN A 42 -10.43 11.41 21.50
CA GLN A 42 -10.72 10.29 22.38
C GLN A 42 -9.42 9.58 22.79
N ALA A 43 -8.54 9.29 21.84
CA ALA A 43 -7.24 8.67 22.08
C ALA A 43 -6.38 9.50 23.05
N TRP A 44 -6.42 10.83 22.93
CA TRP A 44 -5.71 11.76 23.79
C TRP A 44 -6.12 11.60 25.25
N THR A 45 -7.42 11.58 25.51
CA THR A 45 -7.96 11.41 26.87
C THR A 45 -7.73 9.99 27.41
N GLN A 46 -7.84 8.97 26.58
CA GLN A 46 -7.54 7.58 26.96
C GLN A 46 -6.08 7.38 27.35
N ALA A 47 -5.15 8.09 26.71
CA ALA A 47 -3.74 8.09 27.07
C ALA A 47 -3.42 8.89 28.35
N GLY A 48 -4.43 9.45 29.01
CA GLY A 48 -4.26 10.18 30.28
C GLY A 48 -3.89 11.65 30.13
N TYR A 49 -4.00 12.22 28.93
CA TYR A 49 -3.83 13.67 28.73
C TYR A 49 -5.09 14.43 29.11
N SER A 50 -4.93 15.69 29.49
CA SER A 50 -6.06 16.55 29.83
C SER A 50 -7.01 16.78 28.66
N PRO A 51 -8.34 16.64 28.83
CA PRO A 51 -9.31 16.94 27.78
C PRO A 51 -9.22 18.41 27.29
N LYS A 52 -8.79 19.33 28.16
CA LYS A 52 -8.60 20.75 27.80
C LYS A 52 -7.52 20.96 26.75
N SER A 53 -6.51 20.08 26.69
CA SER A 53 -5.42 20.11 25.69
C SER A 53 -5.68 19.25 24.46
N ALA A 54 -6.87 18.63 24.34
CA ALA A 54 -7.18 17.76 23.22
C ALA A 54 -7.15 18.45 21.82
N GLY A 55 -7.22 19.77 21.78
CA GLY A 55 -7.05 20.56 20.55
C GLY A 55 -5.66 20.42 19.92
N THR A 56 -4.63 20.11 20.72
CA THR A 56 -3.25 19.93 20.23
C THR A 56 -2.95 18.49 19.75
N ALA A 57 -3.87 17.55 19.95
CA ALA A 57 -3.67 16.16 19.62
C ALA A 57 -3.29 15.93 18.15
N MET A 58 -4.02 16.55 17.22
CA MET A 58 -3.75 16.42 15.78
C MET A 58 -2.43 17.07 15.35
N SER A 59 -2.04 18.20 15.95
CA SER A 59 -0.74 18.81 15.70
C SER A 59 0.39 17.86 16.10
N ARG A 60 0.31 17.30 17.30
CA ARG A 60 1.32 16.33 17.78
C ARG A 60 1.41 15.06 16.95
N LEU A 61 0.29 14.54 16.44
CA LEU A 61 0.32 13.42 15.50
C LEU A 61 1.05 13.77 14.22
N ARG A 62 0.79 14.97 13.68
CA ARG A 62 1.42 15.47 12.46
C ARG A 62 2.93 15.64 12.63
N ASP A 63 3.36 16.20 13.76
CA ASP A 63 4.77 16.41 14.08
C ASP A 63 5.53 15.09 14.24
N ASN A 64 4.82 14.00 14.58
CA ASN A 64 5.37 12.65 14.75
C ASN A 64 4.80 11.65 13.72
N TRP A 65 4.53 12.11 12.50
CA TRP A 65 3.83 11.31 11.49
C TRP A 65 4.51 9.98 11.15
N ARG A 66 5.83 9.94 11.15
CA ARG A 66 6.58 8.69 10.89
C ARG A 66 6.23 7.59 11.89
N LEU A 67 6.12 7.93 13.17
CA LEU A 67 5.69 6.99 14.20
C LEU A 67 4.25 6.51 13.95
N VAL A 68 3.34 7.43 13.63
CA VAL A 68 1.95 7.09 13.31
C VAL A 68 1.90 6.13 12.12
N GLU A 69 2.62 6.44 11.05
CA GLU A 69 2.71 5.62 9.84
C GLU A 69 3.26 4.21 10.13
N SER A 70 4.31 4.10 10.93
CA SER A 70 4.89 2.82 11.34
C SER A 70 3.85 1.96 12.07
N MET A 71 3.14 2.54 13.04
CA MET A 71 2.10 1.83 13.80
C MET A 71 0.88 1.46 12.94
N VAL A 72 0.52 2.29 11.96
CA VAL A 72 -0.54 1.97 10.98
C VAL A 72 -0.12 0.79 10.10
N LYS A 73 1.11 0.81 9.56
CA LYS A 73 1.66 -0.30 8.75
C LYS A 73 1.67 -1.61 9.53
N GLU A 74 2.10 -1.58 10.78
CA GLU A 74 2.08 -2.76 11.66
C GLU A 74 0.65 -3.29 11.84
N ARG A 75 -0.32 -2.40 12.07
CA ARG A 75 -1.72 -2.79 12.24
C ARG A 75 -2.30 -3.39 10.96
N ILE A 76 -2.03 -2.78 9.81
CA ILE A 76 -2.45 -3.33 8.51
C ILE A 76 -1.82 -4.72 8.33
N GLY A 77 -0.51 -4.84 8.59
CA GLY A 77 0.22 -6.11 8.49
C GLY A 77 -0.40 -7.23 9.31
N ALA A 78 -0.89 -6.92 10.52
CA ALA A 78 -1.57 -7.88 11.38
C ALA A 78 -2.89 -8.42 10.79
N HIS A 79 -3.54 -7.66 9.89
CA HIS A 79 -4.79 -8.06 9.23
C HIS A 79 -4.60 -8.71 7.85
N VAL A 80 -3.39 -8.62 7.28
CA VAL A 80 -3.08 -9.18 5.95
C VAL A 80 -3.41 -10.68 5.85
N PRO A 81 -3.06 -11.56 6.82
CA PRO A 81 -3.40 -12.98 6.70
C PRO A 81 -4.90 -13.23 6.63
N MET A 82 -5.70 -12.51 7.43
CA MET A 82 -7.16 -12.64 7.43
C MET A 82 -7.76 -12.15 6.11
N ALA A 83 -7.28 -11.01 5.59
CA ALA A 83 -7.73 -10.48 4.31
C ALA A 83 -7.39 -11.44 3.15
N LEU A 84 -6.18 -12.03 3.16
CA LEU A 84 -5.78 -13.03 2.18
C LEU A 84 -6.68 -14.27 2.23
N THR A 85 -6.98 -14.78 3.42
CA THR A 85 -7.92 -15.90 3.58
C THR A 85 -9.29 -15.57 2.99
N GLY A 86 -9.83 -14.38 3.25
CA GLY A 86 -11.10 -13.95 2.66
C GLY A 86 -11.08 -13.86 1.13
N ILE A 87 -9.99 -13.38 0.55
CA ILE A 87 -9.83 -13.33 -0.92
C ILE A 87 -9.77 -14.75 -1.50
N ILE A 88 -9.04 -15.67 -0.87
CA ILE A 88 -8.97 -17.08 -1.29
C ILE A 88 -10.35 -17.74 -1.21
N GLU A 89 -11.09 -17.51 -0.15
CA GLU A 89 -12.45 -18.02 0.00
C GLU A 89 -13.38 -17.48 -1.10
N LEU A 90 -13.34 -16.18 -1.39
CA LEU A 90 -14.10 -15.59 -2.51
C LEU A 90 -13.71 -16.19 -3.86
N ALA A 91 -12.43 -16.45 -4.10
CA ALA A 91 -11.94 -17.06 -5.32
C ALA A 91 -12.46 -18.50 -5.53
N GLN A 92 -12.78 -19.20 -4.45
CA GLN A 92 -13.25 -20.58 -4.48
C GLN A 92 -14.80 -20.69 -4.46
N THR A 93 -15.46 -19.87 -3.64
CA THR A 93 -16.86 -20.10 -3.24
C THR A 93 -17.83 -19.03 -3.69
N ALA A 94 -17.38 -17.87 -4.20
CA ALA A 94 -18.29 -16.80 -4.60
C ALA A 94 -19.27 -17.29 -5.66
N LYS A 95 -20.57 -17.01 -5.49
CA LYS A 95 -21.63 -17.44 -6.41
C LYS A 95 -21.51 -16.81 -7.79
N GLN A 96 -21.08 -15.55 -7.84
CA GLN A 96 -20.89 -14.83 -9.11
C GLN A 96 -19.53 -15.14 -9.70
N GLU A 97 -19.50 -15.60 -10.93
CA GLU A 97 -18.27 -15.94 -11.65
C GLU A 97 -17.31 -14.73 -11.81
N SER A 98 -17.88 -13.55 -12.05
CA SER A 98 -17.10 -12.30 -12.12
C SER A 98 -16.37 -11.97 -10.82
N ILE A 99 -16.95 -12.29 -9.66
CA ILE A 99 -16.31 -12.09 -8.36
C ILE A 99 -15.19 -13.10 -8.16
N ARG A 100 -15.42 -14.38 -8.51
CA ARG A 100 -14.37 -15.41 -8.47
C ARG A 100 -13.17 -15.03 -9.34
N LEU A 101 -13.45 -14.62 -10.57
CA LEU A 101 -12.39 -14.22 -11.51
C LEU A 101 -11.57 -13.03 -10.96
N LYS A 102 -12.24 -12.00 -10.44
CA LYS A 102 -11.56 -10.84 -9.83
C LYS A 102 -10.71 -11.24 -8.63
N ALA A 103 -11.20 -12.11 -7.76
CA ALA A 103 -10.46 -12.58 -6.60
C ALA A 103 -9.22 -13.40 -7.03
N GLN A 104 -9.34 -14.25 -8.04
CA GLN A 104 -8.20 -15.00 -8.60
C GLN A 104 -7.17 -14.06 -9.23
N GLN A 105 -7.61 -13.04 -9.97
CA GLN A 105 -6.73 -12.02 -10.53
C GLN A 105 -6.00 -11.22 -9.44
N ASP A 106 -6.69 -10.86 -8.35
CA ASP A 106 -6.07 -10.14 -7.22
C ASP A 106 -4.99 -11.00 -6.54
N ILE A 107 -5.21 -12.31 -6.38
CA ILE A 107 -4.21 -13.24 -5.85
C ILE A 107 -2.98 -13.28 -6.76
N LEU A 108 -3.16 -13.41 -8.07
CA LEU A 108 -2.06 -13.45 -9.03
C LEU A 108 -1.28 -12.12 -9.03
N TYR A 109 -1.98 -10.99 -9.01
CA TYR A 109 -1.36 -9.67 -8.94
C TYR A 109 -0.48 -9.52 -7.69
N ARG A 110 -0.99 -9.91 -6.51
CA ARG A 110 -0.23 -9.87 -5.25
C ARG A 110 0.95 -10.82 -5.22
N ALA A 111 0.88 -11.90 -5.98
CA ALA A 111 1.98 -12.85 -6.16
C ALA A 111 3.03 -12.39 -7.18
N GLY A 112 2.86 -11.19 -7.78
CA GLY A 112 3.79 -10.64 -8.77
C GLY A 112 3.56 -11.12 -10.20
N TYR A 113 2.46 -11.82 -10.46
CA TYR A 113 2.04 -12.17 -11.83
C TYR A 113 1.21 -11.01 -12.40
N ASP A 114 1.88 -9.94 -12.80
CA ASP A 114 1.23 -8.83 -13.47
C ASP A 114 0.59 -9.30 -14.78
N LYS A 115 -0.60 -8.78 -15.09
CA LYS A 115 -1.11 -8.87 -16.46
C LYS A 115 -0.03 -8.31 -17.38
N PRO A 116 0.29 -8.99 -18.50
CA PRO A 116 1.01 -8.31 -19.56
C PRO A 116 0.23 -7.02 -19.82
N MET A 117 0.95 -5.88 -19.76
CA MET A 117 0.35 -4.59 -20.08
C MET A 117 -0.22 -4.76 -21.50
N GLU A 118 -1.53 -4.96 -21.62
CA GLU A 118 -2.20 -4.70 -22.87
C GLU A 118 -1.92 -3.22 -23.13
N MET A 119 -0.97 -2.96 -24.03
CA MET A 119 -0.94 -1.65 -24.67
C MET A 119 -2.29 -1.53 -25.35
N VAL A 120 -3.21 -0.85 -24.66
CA VAL A 120 -4.41 -0.33 -25.29
C VAL A 120 -3.88 0.73 -26.26
N VAL A 121 -3.47 0.25 -27.43
CA VAL A 121 -3.40 1.12 -28.60
C VAL A 121 -4.85 1.54 -28.80
N THR A 122 -5.18 2.70 -28.29
CA THR A 122 -6.49 3.27 -28.52
C THR A 122 -6.57 3.48 -30.03
N ASP A 123 -7.37 2.65 -30.69
CA ASP A 123 -7.70 2.75 -32.14
C ASP A 123 -8.10 4.18 -32.58
N LYS A 124 -8.32 5.08 -31.64
CA LYS A 124 -8.58 6.49 -31.90
C LYS A 124 -7.35 7.27 -32.34
N GLU A 125 -6.17 7.00 -31.78
CA GLU A 125 -4.94 7.71 -32.16
C GLU A 125 -4.39 7.22 -33.50
N ALA A 126 -4.59 5.95 -33.82
CA ALA A 126 -4.16 5.39 -35.12
C ALA A 126 -5.02 5.83 -36.31
N LYS A 127 -6.27 6.22 -36.09
CA LYS A 127 -7.17 6.67 -37.16
C LYS A 127 -7.02 8.14 -37.54
N ASP A 128 -6.42 8.96 -36.65
CA ASP A 128 -6.28 10.41 -36.88
C ASP A 128 -4.91 10.83 -37.42
N LEU A 129 -3.94 9.89 -37.46
CA LEU A 129 -2.62 10.13 -38.07
C LEU A 129 -2.71 9.90 -39.57
N LYS A 130 -2.29 10.90 -40.33
CA LYS A 130 -2.12 10.76 -41.79
C LYS A 130 -0.98 9.76 -42.06
N ASP A 131 -1.07 9.02 -43.16
CA ASP A 131 -0.11 8.00 -43.56
C ASP A 131 1.35 8.46 -43.49
N ASP A 132 1.62 9.74 -43.81
CA ASP A 132 2.96 10.34 -43.71
C ASP A 132 3.48 10.51 -42.27
N GLU A 133 2.59 10.69 -41.29
CA GLU A 133 2.97 10.83 -39.86
C GLU A 133 3.22 9.47 -39.26
N LEU A 134 2.43 8.46 -39.62
CA LEU A 134 2.66 7.05 -39.25
C LEU A 134 4.00 6.53 -39.75
N GLN A 135 4.37 6.84 -41.00
CA GLN A 135 5.67 6.45 -41.54
C GLN A 135 6.83 7.11 -40.81
N LYS A 136 6.74 8.39 -40.45
CA LYS A 136 7.76 9.10 -39.65
C LYS A 136 7.93 8.50 -38.26
N GLU A 137 6.84 8.17 -37.59
CA GLU A 137 6.86 7.60 -36.26
C GLU A 137 7.45 6.17 -36.28
N LEU A 138 7.11 5.37 -37.27
CA LEU A 138 7.65 4.04 -37.50
C LEU A 138 9.18 4.10 -37.75
N LEU A 139 9.66 5.05 -38.54
CA LEU A 139 11.08 5.27 -38.76
C LEU A 139 11.80 5.75 -37.51
N MET A 140 11.17 6.57 -36.64
CA MET A 140 11.75 6.97 -35.35
C MET A 140 11.87 5.78 -34.38
N ILE A 141 10.90 4.88 -34.35
CA ILE A 141 10.92 3.68 -33.49
C ILE A 141 12.00 2.72 -33.97
N LEU A 142 12.11 2.49 -35.27
CA LEU A 142 13.15 1.63 -35.85
C LEU A 142 14.55 2.17 -35.61
N ASN A 143 14.76 3.47 -35.69
CA ASN A 143 16.05 4.10 -35.40
C ASN A 143 16.41 4.12 -33.90
N LYS A 144 15.43 4.06 -32.99
CA LYS A 144 15.66 3.98 -31.54
C LYS A 144 16.01 2.57 -31.06
N ASN A 145 15.60 1.54 -31.80
CA ASN A 145 15.92 0.16 -31.52
C ASN A 145 16.59 -0.46 -32.74
N PRO A 146 17.92 -0.28 -32.94
CA PRO A 146 18.61 -1.00 -33.99
C PRO A 146 18.48 -2.49 -33.67
N VAL A 147 17.84 -3.22 -34.59
CA VAL A 147 17.80 -4.67 -34.54
C VAL A 147 19.25 -5.14 -34.59
N ILE A 148 19.71 -5.77 -33.51
CA ILE A 148 21.01 -6.43 -33.51
C ILE A 148 20.85 -7.60 -34.46
N ASP A 149 21.45 -7.49 -35.65
CA ASP A 149 21.54 -8.62 -36.58
C ASP A 149 22.23 -9.78 -35.87
N ALA A 150 21.47 -10.80 -35.52
CA ALA A 150 22.01 -12.05 -35.06
C ALA A 150 22.67 -12.70 -36.28
N GLU A 151 23.99 -12.69 -36.31
CA GLU A 151 24.77 -13.48 -37.24
C GLU A 151 24.37 -14.94 -37.05
N VAL A 152 23.75 -15.49 -38.06
CA VAL A 152 23.50 -16.94 -38.18
C VAL A 152 24.82 -17.53 -38.64
N GLU A 153 25.60 -18.07 -37.69
CA GLU A 153 26.72 -18.96 -38.05
C GLU A 153 26.11 -20.26 -38.62
N GLU A 154 26.24 -20.47 -39.93
CA GLU A 154 26.01 -21.74 -40.58
C GLU A 154 27.23 -22.65 -40.28
N GLU A 155 26.98 -23.77 -39.58
CA GLU A 155 27.79 -24.99 -39.64
C GLU A 155 27.06 -26.07 -40.43
#